data_e1628e5adefe9ef163ec74ebb75fa660
#
_entry.id   e1628e5adefe9ef163ec74ebb75fa660
#
_cell.length_a   1.000
_cell.length_b   1.000
_cell.length_c   1.000
_cell.angle_alpha   90.00
_cell.angle_beta   90.00
_cell.angle_gamma   90.00
#
_symmetry.space_group_name_H-M   'P 1'
#
loop_
_entity.id
_entity.type
_entity.pdbx_description
1 polymer ?
#
loop_
_entity_poly.entity_id
_entity_poly.type
_entity_poly.pdbx_seq_one_letter_code
_entity_poly.pdbx_strand_id
1 'polypeptide(L)'
;MILASIPNVVHISVLAPLLTRNLTYTEYGLLDKTHIRFFTFNEMLRMFLKAGYVISKVDRVYIDHKIYEPLIEELYEICKKYCLGSGFMAETVVFQYSIEAEKSQL
;
A
#
# COMPACT_ATOMS: atom_id res chain seq x y z
N MET A 1 -18.59 8.66 -10.72
CA MET A 1 -17.15 8.35 -10.63
C MET A 1 -16.58 8.83 -9.30
N ILE A 2 -15.75 8.01 -8.70
CA ILE A 2 -15.04 8.35 -7.46
C ILE A 2 -13.56 8.48 -7.77
N LEU A 3 -12.95 9.54 -7.25
CA LEU A 3 -11.49 9.72 -7.26
C LEU A 3 -11.01 9.66 -5.81
N ALA A 4 -10.08 8.78 -5.53
CA ALA A 4 -9.56 8.58 -4.19
C ALA A 4 -8.04 8.45 -4.20
N SER A 5 -7.43 8.93 -3.11
CA SER A 5 -6.00 8.81 -2.88
C SER A 5 -5.81 8.04 -1.58
N ILE A 6 -5.22 6.86 -1.67
CA ILE A 6 -5.16 5.92 -0.54
C ILE A 6 -3.70 5.57 -0.23
N PRO A 7 -3.24 5.88 1.00
CA PRO A 7 -1.89 5.50 1.44
C PRO A 7 -1.74 3.98 1.52
N ASN A 8 -0.55 3.49 1.17
CA ASN A 8 -0.24 2.06 1.22
C ASN A 8 0.51 1.72 2.50
N VAL A 9 -0.12 1.00 3.40
CA VAL A 9 0.49 0.64 4.69
C VAL A 9 1.65 -0.36 4.54
N VAL A 10 1.73 -1.07 3.41
CA VAL A 10 2.83 -2.01 3.14
C VAL A 10 4.07 -1.31 2.61
N HIS A 11 4.02 0.01 2.38
CA HIS A 11 5.18 0.75 1.92
C HIS A 11 6.35 0.56 2.88
N ILE A 12 7.55 0.45 2.32
CA ILE A 12 8.73 0.13 3.11
C ILE A 12 9.01 1.15 4.23
N SER A 13 8.58 2.40 4.07
CA SER A 13 8.75 3.42 5.11
C SER A 13 7.92 3.16 6.36
N VAL A 14 6.89 2.32 6.25
CA VAL A 14 6.09 1.86 7.39
C VAL A 14 6.60 0.51 7.87
N LEU A 15 6.84 -0.41 6.94
CA LEU A 15 7.24 -1.78 7.24
C LEU A 15 8.59 -1.85 7.98
N ALA A 16 9.60 -1.09 7.56
CA ALA A 16 10.91 -1.13 8.18
C ALA A 16 10.87 -0.70 9.66
N PRO A 17 10.22 0.42 10.04
CA PRO A 17 10.04 0.75 11.45
C PRO A 17 9.24 -0.30 12.23
N LEU A 18 8.23 -0.92 11.62
CA LEU A 18 7.46 -1.98 12.27
C LEU A 18 8.33 -3.16 12.66
N LEU A 19 9.33 -3.49 11.86
CA LEU A 19 10.27 -4.57 12.18
C LEU A 19 11.09 -4.25 13.44
N THR A 20 11.20 -3.00 13.82
CA THR A 20 11.80 -2.55 15.07
C THR A 20 10.75 -2.23 16.14
N ARG A 21 9.51 -2.66 15.93
CA ARG A 21 8.38 -2.49 16.85
C ARG A 21 7.93 -1.03 17.00
N ASN A 22 8.09 -0.23 15.95
CA ASN A 22 7.68 1.17 15.96
C ASN A 22 6.55 1.43 14.97
N LEU A 23 5.52 2.10 15.43
CA LEU A 23 4.44 2.62 14.60
C LEU A 23 4.17 4.05 15.08
N THR A 24 5.00 4.98 14.63
CA THR A 24 4.97 6.35 15.10
C THR A 24 4.17 7.22 14.13
N TYR A 25 3.09 7.82 14.62
CA TYR A 25 2.31 8.78 13.86
C TYR A 25 3.06 10.09 13.76
N THR A 26 3.06 10.68 12.57
CA THR A 26 3.73 11.94 12.30
C THR A 26 2.72 12.97 11.77
N GLU A 27 3.17 14.20 11.56
CA GLU A 27 2.32 15.22 10.95
C GLU A 27 2.29 15.11 9.42
N TYR A 28 3.25 14.37 8.83
CA TYR A 28 3.38 14.17 7.39
C TYR A 28 3.61 12.69 7.07
N GLY A 29 3.35 12.33 5.83
CA GLY A 29 3.62 11.00 5.31
C GLY A 29 2.52 10.00 5.59
N LEU A 30 2.84 8.71 5.45
CA LEU A 30 1.86 7.63 5.56
C LEU A 30 1.25 7.51 6.97
N LEU A 31 2.04 7.75 8.01
CA LEU A 31 1.57 7.70 9.39
C LEU A 31 1.14 9.09 9.89
N ASP A 32 0.56 9.86 9.00
CA ASP A 32 -0.04 11.16 9.32
C ASP A 32 -1.22 10.95 10.27
N LYS A 33 -1.33 11.82 11.27
CA LYS A 33 -2.41 11.78 12.28
C LYS A 33 -3.80 11.93 11.69
N THR A 34 -3.91 12.46 10.46
CA THR A 34 -5.20 12.64 9.78
C THR A 34 -5.67 11.36 9.10
N HIS A 35 -4.80 10.36 8.92
CA HIS A 35 -5.18 9.07 8.35
C HIS A 35 -5.85 8.22 9.42
N ILE A 36 -7.14 7.93 9.23
CA ILE A 36 -7.95 7.18 10.19
C ILE A 36 -7.84 5.67 9.93
N ARG A 37 -7.58 5.28 8.70
CA ARG A 37 -7.49 3.86 8.31
C ARG A 37 -6.29 3.61 7.43
N PHE A 38 -5.74 2.41 7.54
CA PHE A 38 -4.65 1.94 6.71
C PHE A 38 -5.14 0.83 5.80
N PHE A 39 -4.66 0.83 4.56
CA PHE A 39 -5.06 -0.17 3.58
C PHE A 39 -3.84 -0.84 2.97
N THR A 40 -3.96 -2.14 2.72
CA THR A 40 -3.16 -2.83 1.72
C THR A 40 -3.89 -2.72 0.39
N PHE A 41 -3.17 -3.00 -0.70
CA PHE A 41 -3.79 -3.00 -2.03
C PHE A 41 -4.99 -3.95 -2.09
N ASN A 42 -4.85 -5.15 -1.55
CA ASN A 42 -5.92 -6.16 -1.57
C ASN A 42 -7.15 -5.70 -0.79
N GLU A 43 -6.98 -5.11 0.37
CA GLU A 43 -8.10 -4.61 1.16
C GLU A 43 -8.80 -3.43 0.49
N MET A 44 -8.04 -2.59 -0.18
CA MET A 44 -8.59 -1.49 -0.95
C MET A 44 -9.50 -2.00 -2.08
N LEU A 45 -9.04 -3.00 -2.82
CA LEU A 45 -9.86 -3.62 -3.87
C LEU A 45 -11.15 -4.19 -3.31
N ARG A 46 -11.06 -4.91 -2.19
CA ARG A 46 -12.24 -5.49 -1.53
C ARG A 46 -13.22 -4.42 -1.08
N MET A 47 -12.73 -3.32 -0.54
CA MET A 47 -13.56 -2.21 -0.10
C MET A 47 -14.40 -1.64 -1.24
N PHE A 48 -13.78 -1.36 -2.39
CA PHE A 48 -14.50 -0.82 -3.54
C PHE A 48 -15.52 -1.81 -4.09
N LEU A 49 -15.14 -3.07 -4.24
CA LEU A 49 -16.05 -4.10 -4.75
C LEU A 49 -17.24 -4.29 -3.81
N LYS A 50 -17.00 -4.33 -2.51
CA LYS A 50 -18.04 -4.51 -1.51
C LYS A 50 -19.03 -3.34 -1.47
N ALA A 51 -18.55 -2.14 -1.78
CA ALA A 51 -19.38 -0.94 -1.85
C ALA A 51 -20.13 -0.80 -3.18
N GLY A 52 -19.96 -1.73 -4.11
CA GLY A 52 -20.64 -1.71 -5.40
C GLY A 52 -19.95 -0.91 -6.46
N TYR A 53 -18.63 -0.73 -6.37
CA TYR A 53 -17.84 0.01 -7.34
C TYR A 53 -16.86 -0.90 -8.07
N VAL A 54 -16.56 -0.54 -9.31
CA VAL A 54 -15.53 -1.19 -10.12
C VAL A 54 -14.40 -0.19 -10.31
N ILE A 55 -13.18 -0.63 -10.03
CA ILE A 55 -12.00 0.21 -10.23
C ILE A 55 -11.66 0.24 -11.72
N SER A 56 -11.69 1.44 -12.31
CA SER A 56 -11.39 1.64 -13.73
C SER A 56 -9.93 2.02 -13.97
N LYS A 57 -9.27 2.62 -12.97
CA LYS A 57 -7.88 3.03 -13.10
C LYS A 57 -7.19 3.06 -11.76
N VAL A 58 -5.96 2.58 -11.73
CA VAL A 58 -5.08 2.64 -10.56
C VAL A 58 -3.76 3.26 -10.99
N ASP A 59 -3.42 4.40 -10.40
CA ASP A 59 -2.11 4.99 -10.55
C ASP A 59 -1.33 4.80 -9.25
N ARG A 60 -0.05 4.48 -9.36
CA ARG A 60 0.84 4.24 -8.22
C ARG A 60 1.81 5.41 -8.09
N VAL A 61 1.91 5.95 -6.88
CA VAL A 61 2.84 7.03 -6.56
C VAL A 61 4.03 6.44 -5.83
N TYR A 62 5.22 6.74 -6.32
CA TYR A 62 6.48 6.23 -5.77
C TYR A 62 7.28 7.37 -5.16
N ILE A 63 7.99 7.06 -4.08
CA ILE A 63 8.97 7.99 -3.50
C ILE A 63 10.32 7.27 -3.41
N ASP A 64 11.40 8.02 -3.17
CA ASP A 64 12.73 7.45 -3.07
C ASP A 64 12.80 6.46 -1.90
N HIS A 65 13.28 5.24 -2.19
CA HIS A 65 13.40 4.15 -1.22
C HIS A 65 14.79 3.49 -1.26
N LYS A 66 15.79 4.16 -1.82
CA LYS A 66 17.13 3.58 -2.02
C LYS A 66 17.76 3.06 -0.75
N ILE A 67 17.55 3.76 0.36
CA ILE A 67 18.10 3.34 1.66
C ILE A 67 17.58 1.97 2.08
N TYR A 68 16.41 1.57 1.59
CA TYR A 68 15.77 0.31 1.96
C TYR A 68 15.95 -0.81 0.93
N GLU A 69 16.60 -0.54 -0.20
CA GLU A 69 16.73 -1.54 -1.28
C GLU A 69 17.30 -2.89 -0.81
N PRO A 70 18.38 -2.94 -0.01
CA PRO A 70 18.88 -4.23 0.46
C PRO A 70 17.87 -4.99 1.33
N LEU A 71 17.15 -4.28 2.20
CA LEU A 71 16.11 -4.88 3.04
C LEU A 71 14.95 -5.40 2.19
N ILE A 72 14.52 -4.63 1.19
CA ILE A 72 13.43 -5.04 0.29
C ILE A 72 13.80 -6.34 -0.44
N GLU A 73 15.02 -6.43 -0.96
CA GLU A 73 15.48 -7.63 -1.66
C GLU A 73 15.48 -8.86 -0.77
N GLU A 74 15.97 -8.73 0.46
CA GLU A 74 15.99 -9.84 1.41
C GLU A 74 14.58 -10.26 1.83
N LEU A 75 13.70 -9.31 2.07
CA LEU A 75 12.30 -9.60 2.39
C LEU A 75 11.59 -10.29 1.22
N TYR A 76 11.91 -9.89 0.00
CA TYR A 76 11.36 -10.53 -1.19
C TYR A 76 11.78 -12.01 -1.25
N GLU A 77 13.04 -12.31 -0.96
CA GLU A 77 13.53 -13.70 -0.91
C GLU A 77 12.79 -14.52 0.17
N ILE A 78 12.53 -13.91 1.32
CA ILE A 78 11.76 -14.55 2.39
C ILE A 78 10.33 -14.84 1.92
N CYS A 79 9.70 -13.88 1.24
CA CYS A 79 8.35 -14.09 0.70
C CYS A 79 8.30 -15.25 -0.29
N LYS A 80 9.31 -15.39 -1.14
CA LYS A 80 9.39 -16.52 -2.04
C LYS A 80 9.59 -17.84 -1.28
N LYS A 81 10.48 -17.84 -0.31
CA LYS A 81 10.81 -19.03 0.47
C LYS A 81 9.61 -19.60 1.22
N TYR A 82 8.76 -18.73 1.76
CA TYR A 82 7.62 -19.14 2.58
C TYR A 82 6.29 -19.07 1.83
N CYS A 83 6.33 -18.92 0.52
CA CYS A 83 5.14 -18.88 -0.33
C CYS A 83 4.12 -17.81 0.10
N LEU A 84 4.61 -16.61 0.45
CA LEU A 84 3.76 -15.50 0.88
C LEU A 84 3.20 -14.68 -0.29
N GLY A 85 3.36 -15.15 -1.51
CA GLY A 85 2.90 -14.49 -2.71
C GLY A 85 4.01 -13.72 -3.41
N SER A 86 3.77 -13.31 -4.65
CA SER A 86 4.78 -12.68 -5.50
C SER A 86 4.65 -11.16 -5.58
N GLY A 87 3.65 -10.57 -4.93
CA GLY A 87 3.35 -9.15 -5.06
C GLY A 87 4.14 -8.22 -4.15
N PHE A 88 4.90 -8.74 -3.21
CA PHE A 88 5.55 -7.92 -2.19
C PHE A 88 6.45 -6.83 -2.78
N MET A 89 7.37 -7.19 -3.68
CA MET A 89 8.34 -6.22 -4.22
C MET A 89 7.66 -5.11 -4.99
N ALA A 90 6.64 -5.45 -5.77
CA ALA A 90 5.90 -4.46 -6.55
C ALA A 90 5.10 -3.50 -5.66
N GLU A 91 4.54 -3.98 -4.56
CA GLU A 91 3.65 -3.18 -3.73
C GLU A 91 4.36 -2.42 -2.61
N THR A 92 5.46 -2.95 -2.06
CA THR A 92 6.16 -2.29 -0.95
C THR A 92 6.85 -0.98 -1.36
N VAL A 93 7.07 -0.77 -2.65
CA VAL A 93 7.67 0.47 -3.18
C VAL A 93 6.61 1.52 -3.53
N VAL A 94 5.33 1.16 -3.46
CA VAL A 94 4.23 2.09 -3.74
C VAL A 94 3.88 2.86 -2.48
N PHE A 95 4.04 4.18 -2.53
CA PHE A 95 3.72 5.05 -1.39
C PHE A 95 2.22 5.22 -1.23
N GLN A 96 1.52 5.41 -2.34
CA GLN A 96 0.11 5.75 -2.33
C GLN A 96 -0.52 5.33 -3.66
N TYR A 97 -1.81 4.99 -3.62
CA TYR A 97 -2.59 4.69 -4.81
C TYR A 97 -3.56 5.82 -5.11
N SER A 98 -3.63 6.24 -6.37
CA SER A 98 -4.67 7.11 -6.88
C SER A 98 -5.66 6.27 -7.64
N ILE A 99 -6.90 6.25 -7.20
CA ILE A 99 -7.94 5.33 -7.66
C ILE A 99 -9.02 6.09 -8.41
N GLU A 100 -9.41 5.56 -9.55
CA GLU A 100 -10.60 5.97 -10.29
C GLU A 100 -11.56 4.79 -10.28
N ALA A 101 -12.76 5.00 -9.77
CA ALA A 101 -13.75 3.92 -9.65
C ALA A 101 -15.11 4.40 -10.12
N GLU A 102 -15.87 3.50 -10.71
CA GLU A 102 -17.22 3.75 -11.21
C GLU A 102 -18.21 2.80 -10.57
N LYS A 103 -19.44 3.26 -10.42
CA LYS A 103 -20.48 2.44 -9.83
C LYS A 103 -20.73 1.22 -10.71
N SER A 104 -20.81 0.05 -10.10
CA SER A 104 -21.12 -1.18 -10.80
C SER A 104 -22.53 -1.11 -11.39
N GLN A 105 -22.69 -1.64 -12.60
CA GLN A 105 -23.99 -1.69 -13.28
C GLN A 105 -24.75 -3.00 -13.02
N LEU A 106 -24.15 -3.87 -12.23
CA LEU A 106 -24.76 -5.17 -11.90
C LEU A 106 -25.71 -5.07 -10.70
#